data_f896a2c562d496e0ee5122db011dc029
#
_entry.id   f896a2c562d496e0ee5122db011dc029
#
_cell.length_a   1.000
_cell.length_b   1.000
_cell.length_c   1.000
_cell.angle_alpha   90.00
_cell.angle_beta   90.00
_cell.angle_gamma   90.00
#
_symmetry.space_group_name_H-M   'P 1'
#
loop_
_entity.id
_entity.type
_entity.pdbx_description
1 polymer ?
#
loop_
_entity_poly.entity_id
_entity_poly.type
_entity_poly.pdbx_seq_one_letter_code
_entity_poly.pdbx_strand_id
1 'polypeptide(L)'
;MITLSDAKEFLRIDHTEEDGYISILLLLAREMCENYLRQALPDTMPESIKQAMFLIVAHFYENRNGESVPNVIFRLLDPFRKEEF
;
A
#
# COMPACT_ATOMS: atom_id res chain seq x y z
N MET A 1 5.02 -1.80 11.03
CA MET A 1 3.91 -2.14 10.13
C MET A 1 2.95 -0.97 10.04
N ILE A 2 2.35 -0.75 8.88
CA ILE A 2 1.37 0.32 8.71
C ILE A 2 0.04 -0.11 9.31
N THR A 3 -0.52 0.74 10.17
CA THR A 3 -1.79 0.46 10.84
C THR A 3 -2.96 1.16 10.15
N LEU A 4 -4.18 0.77 10.51
CA LEU A 4 -5.37 1.47 10.06
C LEU A 4 -5.31 2.96 10.41
N SER A 5 -4.85 3.28 11.62
CA SER A 5 -4.70 4.66 12.05
C SER A 5 -3.76 5.45 11.12
N ASP A 6 -2.62 4.83 10.75
CA ASP A 6 -1.67 5.45 9.82
C ASP A 6 -2.31 5.74 8.46
N ALA A 7 -3.07 4.78 7.94
CA ALA A 7 -3.73 4.95 6.65
C ALA A 7 -4.80 6.05 6.69
N LYS A 8 -5.58 6.09 7.76
CA LYS A 8 -6.61 7.12 7.94
C LYS A 8 -5.99 8.52 8.03
N GLU A 9 -4.87 8.62 8.72
CA GLU A 9 -4.15 9.89 8.83
C GLU A 9 -3.65 10.35 7.46
N PHE A 10 -3.09 9.42 6.68
CA PHE A 10 -2.63 9.73 5.32
C PHE A 10 -3.79 10.20 4.44
N LEU A 11 -4.96 9.54 4.53
CA LEU A 11 -6.15 9.87 3.76
C LEU A 11 -6.93 11.06 4.32
N ARG A 12 -6.54 11.54 5.50
CA ARG A 12 -7.23 12.62 6.23
C ARG A 12 -8.67 12.27 6.56
N ILE A 13 -8.89 11.04 7.00
CA ILE A 13 -10.21 10.54 7.41
C ILE A 13 -10.26 10.47 8.92
N ASP A 14 -11.27 11.11 9.52
CA ASP A 14 -11.44 11.12 10.97
C ASP A 14 -12.70 10.40 11.45
N HIS A 15 -13.51 9.86 10.54
CA HIS A 15 -14.67 9.06 10.90
C HIS A 15 -14.36 7.56 10.82
N THR A 16 -15.26 6.73 11.36
CA THR A 16 -15.04 5.28 11.46
C THR A 16 -15.87 4.47 10.45
N GLU A 17 -16.69 5.12 9.65
CA GLU A 17 -17.64 4.46 8.78
C GLU A 17 -17.02 3.55 7.73
N GLU A 18 -15.78 3.83 7.32
CA GLU A 18 -15.10 3.06 6.29
C GLU A 18 -13.89 2.29 6.81
N ASP A 19 -13.76 2.11 8.14
CA ASP A 19 -12.62 1.42 8.74
C ASP A 19 -12.44 0.01 8.18
N GLY A 20 -13.53 -0.73 8.02
CA GLY A 20 -13.45 -2.08 7.44
C GLY A 20 -12.93 -2.07 6.01
N TYR A 21 -13.40 -1.15 5.20
CA TYR A 21 -12.98 -1.03 3.82
C TYR A 21 -11.49 -0.63 3.73
N ILE A 22 -11.08 0.35 4.53
CA ILE A 22 -9.68 0.81 4.54
C ILE A 22 -8.76 -0.31 5.00
N SER A 23 -9.18 -1.11 5.99
CA SER A 23 -8.41 -2.27 6.43
C SER A 23 -8.19 -3.29 5.31
N ILE A 24 -9.22 -3.52 4.48
CA ILE A 24 -9.11 -4.40 3.33
C ILE A 24 -8.13 -3.82 2.31
N LEU A 25 -8.16 -2.51 2.08
CA LEU A 25 -7.22 -1.87 1.16
C LEU A 25 -5.78 -1.97 1.64
N LEU A 26 -5.56 -1.92 2.97
CA LEU A 26 -4.22 -2.13 3.54
C LEU A 26 -3.70 -3.53 3.26
N LEU A 27 -4.55 -4.54 3.43
CA LEU A 27 -4.17 -5.92 3.13
C LEU A 27 -3.88 -6.10 1.65
N LEU A 28 -4.68 -5.49 0.80
CA LEU A 28 -4.48 -5.54 -0.65
C LEU A 28 -3.15 -4.86 -1.04
N ALA A 29 -2.89 -3.68 -0.47
CA ALA A 29 -1.65 -2.96 -0.75
C ALA A 29 -0.44 -3.77 -0.33
N ARG A 30 -0.49 -4.41 0.84
CA ARG A 30 0.57 -5.28 1.31
C ARG A 30 0.81 -6.43 0.36
N GLU A 31 -0.26 -7.10 -0.04
CA GLU A 31 -0.17 -8.23 -0.97
C GLU A 31 0.45 -7.80 -2.31
N MET A 32 0.01 -6.67 -2.85
CA MET A 32 0.54 -6.17 -4.12
C MET A 32 2.02 -5.82 -4.00
N CYS A 33 2.44 -5.20 -2.89
CA CYS A 33 3.84 -4.89 -2.67
C CYS A 33 4.68 -6.15 -2.52
N GLU A 34 4.21 -7.13 -1.76
CA GLU A 34 4.94 -8.39 -1.57
C GLU A 34 5.07 -9.16 -2.89
N ASN A 35 4.02 -9.16 -3.70
CA ASN A 35 4.07 -9.81 -5.01
C ASN A 35 5.07 -9.12 -5.94
N TYR A 36 5.09 -7.81 -5.94
CA TYR A 36 6.04 -7.06 -6.76
C TYR A 36 7.49 -7.26 -6.29
N LEU A 37 7.69 -7.24 -4.97
CA LEU A 37 9.02 -7.43 -4.37
C LEU A 37 9.49 -8.87 -4.41
N ARG A 38 8.58 -9.83 -4.56
CA ARG A 38 8.84 -11.27 -4.51
C ARG A 38 9.40 -11.73 -3.18
N GLN A 39 8.99 -11.06 -2.11
CA GLN A 39 9.37 -11.41 -0.74
C GLN A 39 8.40 -10.75 0.23
N ALA A 40 8.37 -11.27 1.46
CA ALA A 40 7.56 -10.67 2.52
C ALA A 40 8.11 -9.29 2.88
N LEU A 41 7.21 -8.39 3.28
CA LEU A 41 7.62 -7.06 3.72
C LEU A 41 8.43 -7.17 5.01
N PRO A 42 9.50 -6.36 5.16
CA PRO A 42 10.27 -6.35 6.40
C PRO A 42 9.47 -5.73 7.55
N ASP A 43 9.79 -6.14 8.79
CA ASP A 43 9.14 -5.58 9.97
C ASP A 43 9.41 -4.08 10.09
N THR A 44 10.66 -3.69 9.84
CA THR A 44 11.04 -2.28 9.78
C THR A 44 11.01 -1.85 8.32
N MET A 45 9.95 -1.14 7.94
CA MET A 45 9.78 -0.75 6.54
C MET A 45 10.52 0.52 6.19
N PRO A 46 11.30 0.51 5.08
CA PRO A 46 11.82 1.75 4.51
C PRO A 46 10.69 2.71 4.15
N GLU A 47 10.96 4.00 4.21
CA GLU A 47 9.95 5.02 3.90
C GLU A 47 9.39 4.89 2.48
N SER A 48 10.22 4.47 1.52
CA SER A 48 9.75 4.26 0.14
C SER A 48 8.67 3.19 0.06
N ILE A 49 8.81 2.11 0.82
CA ILE A 49 7.80 1.04 0.84
C ILE A 49 6.52 1.53 1.51
N LYS A 50 6.64 2.26 2.62
CA LYS A 50 5.48 2.85 3.28
C LYS A 50 4.72 3.79 2.34
N GLN A 51 5.45 4.64 1.63
CA GLN A 51 4.85 5.59 0.70
C GLN A 51 4.13 4.85 -0.42
N ALA A 52 4.73 3.80 -0.97
CA ALA A 52 4.09 3.01 -2.01
C ALA A 52 2.78 2.39 -1.50
N MET A 53 2.77 1.84 -0.28
CA MET A 53 1.57 1.27 0.30
C MET A 53 0.48 2.32 0.49
N PHE A 54 0.83 3.49 1.01
CA PHE A 54 -0.14 4.57 1.17
C PHE A 54 -0.73 5.02 -0.16
N LEU A 55 0.11 5.12 -1.19
CA LEU A 55 -0.36 5.53 -2.52
C LEU A 55 -1.28 4.48 -3.14
N ILE A 56 -1.01 3.20 -2.92
CA ILE A 56 -1.88 2.12 -3.39
C ILE A 56 -3.24 2.20 -2.67
N VAL A 57 -3.22 2.38 -1.36
CA VAL A 57 -4.46 2.52 -0.58
C VAL A 57 -5.26 3.71 -1.07
N ALA A 58 -4.61 4.86 -1.24
CA ALA A 58 -5.28 6.08 -1.72
C ALA A 58 -5.86 5.88 -3.12
N HIS A 59 -5.11 5.22 -4.00
CA HIS A 59 -5.57 4.96 -5.35
C HIS A 59 -6.89 4.17 -5.36
N PHE A 60 -6.95 3.07 -4.61
CA PHE A 60 -8.16 2.25 -4.55
C PHE A 60 -9.28 2.92 -3.77
N TYR A 61 -8.93 3.72 -2.76
CA TYR A 61 -9.94 4.46 -2.01
C TYR A 61 -10.67 5.47 -2.91
N GLU A 62 -9.94 6.13 -3.79
CA GLU A 62 -10.48 7.14 -4.70
C GLU A 62 -11.06 6.55 -5.99
N ASN A 63 -10.57 5.37 -6.41
CA ASN A 63 -10.95 4.73 -7.67
C ASN A 63 -11.57 3.36 -7.40
N ARG A 64 -12.77 3.35 -6.84
CA ARG A 64 -13.46 2.11 -6.44
C ARG A 64 -13.92 1.24 -7.62
N ASN A 65 -13.80 1.76 -8.83
CA ASN A 65 -14.19 1.03 -10.04
C ASN A 65 -13.12 0.07 -10.56
N GLY A 66 -12.02 -0.10 -9.81
CA GLY A 66 -11.02 -1.10 -10.15
C GLY A 66 -9.96 -0.66 -11.15
N GLU A 67 -9.72 0.63 -11.29
CA GLU A 67 -8.64 1.09 -12.15
C GLU A 67 -7.28 0.54 -11.73
N SER A 68 -6.42 0.28 -12.70
CA SER A 68 -5.07 -0.22 -12.44
C SER A 68 -4.21 0.79 -11.70
N VAL A 69 -3.40 0.28 -10.77
CA VAL A 69 -2.45 1.12 -10.04
C VAL A 69 -1.37 1.62 -11.00
N PRO A 70 -1.07 2.93 -11.02
CA PRO A 70 -0.01 3.45 -11.88
C PRO A 70 1.35 2.80 -11.59
N ASN A 71 2.07 2.45 -12.65
CA ASN A 71 3.38 1.80 -12.53
C ASN A 71 4.40 2.64 -11.76
N VAL A 72 4.25 3.96 -11.78
CA VAL A 72 5.18 4.86 -11.09
C VAL A 72 5.22 4.58 -9.58
N ILE A 73 4.10 4.11 -9.02
CA ILE A 73 4.05 3.75 -7.58
C ILE A 73 4.97 2.58 -7.30
N PHE A 74 4.96 1.57 -8.17
CA PHE A 74 5.81 0.39 -8.00
C PHE A 74 7.30 0.68 -8.17
N ARG A 75 7.66 1.76 -8.85
CA ARG A 75 9.06 2.15 -8.98
C ARG A 75 9.69 2.51 -7.64
N LEU A 76 8.88 2.92 -6.66
CA LEU A 76 9.38 3.16 -5.31
C LEU A 76 9.89 1.88 -4.66
N LEU A 77 9.44 0.73 -5.14
CA LEU A 77 9.81 -0.57 -4.61
C LEU A 77 11.00 -1.20 -5.32
N ASP A 78 11.39 -0.70 -6.49
CA ASP A 78 12.43 -1.31 -7.31
C ASP A 78 13.75 -1.56 -6.57
N PRO A 79 14.26 -0.63 -5.73
CA PRO A 79 15.52 -0.88 -5.01
C PRO A 79 15.46 -2.05 -4.03
N PHE A 80 14.27 -2.48 -3.65
CA PHE A 80 14.06 -3.56 -2.67
C PHE A 80 13.60 -4.85 -3.31
N ARG A 81 13.36 -4.84 -4.62
CA ARG A 81 12.82 -6.00 -5.33
C ARG A 81 13.86 -7.12 -5.38
N LYS A 82 13.44 -8.32 -5.00
CA LYS A 82 14.29 -9.49 -5.08
C LYS A 82 14.34 -9.97 -6.53
N GLU A 83 15.55 -10.04 -7.08
CA GLU A 83 15.76 -10.55 -8.43
C GLU A 83 15.98 -12.06 -8.39
N GLU A 84 15.39 -12.73 -9.38
CA GLU A 84 15.55 -14.17 -9.57
C GLU A 84 16.23 -14.40 -10.91
N PHE A 85 17.29 -15.16 -10.86
CA PHE A 85 18.03 -15.56 -12.06
C PHE A 85 17.98 -17.06 -12.24
#